data_9870757c39020f32e4a990462d07f523
#
_entry.id   9870757c39020f32e4a990462d07f523
#
_cell.length_a   1.000
_cell.length_b   1.000
_cell.length_c   1.000
_cell.angle_alpha   90.00
_cell.angle_beta   90.00
_cell.angle_gamma   90.00
#
_symmetry.space_group_name_H-M   'P 1'
#
loop_
_entity.id
_entity.type
_entity.pdbx_description
1 polymer ?
#
loop_
_entity_poly.entity_id
_entity_poly.type
_entity_poly.pdbx_seq_one_letter_code
_entity_poly.pdbx_strand_id
1 'polypeptide(L)'
;MTASRPGEPGGRPGERGDLLDPRCPTRQLLNRIGTKWTSMVVKVLAEEAPDELRFAELRRRIPGISQKMLSVTLRSLARDGLVARRVEHTVPPSVHYQLTGLGLSLEVPLSALRVWAETHMQEIDGNNRLAEESAPACPDRTGGQSVVTTTTGQVDGHHLQNE
;
A
#
# COMPACT_ATOMS: atom_id res chain seq x y z
N MET A 1 -15.91 46.85 20.26
CA MET A 1 -16.51 45.86 19.34
C MET A 1 -15.41 45.37 18.41
N THR A 2 -14.68 44.34 18.82
CA THR A 2 -13.57 43.74 18.07
C THR A 2 -14.09 42.48 17.40
N ALA A 3 -14.20 42.54 16.07
CA ALA A 3 -14.63 41.41 15.25
C ALA A 3 -13.50 40.36 15.21
N SER A 4 -13.81 39.14 15.69
CA SER A 4 -12.95 37.97 15.54
C SER A 4 -12.88 37.55 14.07
N ARG A 5 -11.67 37.47 13.52
CA ARG A 5 -11.39 36.89 12.21
C ARG A 5 -11.57 35.40 12.27
N PRO A 6 -12.19 34.75 11.26
CA PRO A 6 -12.20 33.30 11.16
C PRO A 6 -10.78 32.78 10.82
N GLY A 7 -10.42 31.69 11.49
CA GLY A 7 -9.06 31.11 11.47
C GLY A 7 -8.54 30.81 10.08
N GLU A 8 -7.40 31.39 9.76
CA GLU A 8 -6.54 30.98 8.67
C GLU A 8 -5.99 29.57 8.97
N PRO A 9 -5.94 28.66 7.99
CA PRO A 9 -5.14 27.46 8.11
C PRO A 9 -3.67 27.86 7.93
N GLY A 10 -3.08 28.36 9.04
CA GLY A 10 -1.73 28.89 9.06
C GLY A 10 -0.67 27.80 9.24
N GLY A 11 -0.31 27.11 8.16
CA GLY A 11 0.99 26.48 8.05
C GLY A 11 1.87 27.41 7.23
N ARG A 12 2.90 28.03 7.83
CA ARG A 12 3.88 28.83 7.09
C ARG A 12 4.55 27.95 6.03
N PRO A 13 4.75 28.43 4.77
CA PRO A 13 5.57 27.72 3.79
C PRO A 13 7.00 27.66 4.33
N GLY A 14 7.41 26.48 4.83
CA GLY A 14 8.75 26.26 5.37
C GLY A 14 8.84 25.44 6.65
N GLU A 15 7.78 25.30 7.43
CA GLU A 15 7.73 24.31 8.51
C GLU A 15 7.50 22.93 7.92
N ARG A 16 8.61 22.20 7.70
CA ARG A 16 8.54 20.76 7.37
C ARG A 16 7.92 20.07 8.56
N GLY A 17 6.71 19.52 8.39
CA GLY A 17 6.04 18.79 9.44
C GLY A 17 6.93 17.64 9.93
N ASP A 18 6.98 17.44 11.24
CA ASP A 18 7.68 16.32 11.84
C ASP A 18 7.00 15.02 11.37
N LEU A 19 7.73 14.24 10.58
CA LEU A 19 7.26 12.94 10.07
C LEU A 19 6.89 11.95 11.18
N LEU A 20 7.41 12.17 12.40
CA LEU A 20 7.09 11.34 13.56
C LEU A 20 5.75 11.71 14.19
N ASP A 21 5.23 12.93 13.95
CA ASP A 21 3.88 13.31 14.38
C ASP A 21 2.83 12.52 13.58
N PRO A 22 1.93 11.76 14.24
CA PRO A 22 0.84 11.07 13.55
C PRO A 22 -0.07 11.97 12.72
N ARG A 23 -0.13 13.28 13.05
CA ARG A 23 -0.94 14.28 12.35
C ARG A 23 -0.20 14.92 11.18
N CYS A 24 1.07 14.59 10.96
CA CYS A 24 1.86 15.17 9.88
C CYS A 24 1.19 14.89 8.51
N PRO A 25 0.91 15.92 7.70
CA PRO A 25 0.29 15.76 6.38
C PRO A 25 1.09 14.83 5.46
N THR A 26 2.43 14.91 5.50
CA THR A 26 3.29 14.03 4.69
C THR A 26 3.13 12.57 5.10
N ARG A 27 3.09 12.26 6.40
CA ARG A 27 2.85 10.89 6.89
C ARG A 27 1.49 10.37 6.46
N GLN A 28 0.45 11.21 6.57
CA GLN A 28 -0.89 10.84 6.13
C GLN A 28 -0.94 10.57 4.61
N LEU A 29 -0.26 11.40 3.82
CA LEU A 29 -0.16 11.20 2.38
C LEU A 29 0.57 9.89 2.06
N LEU A 30 1.73 9.62 2.68
CA LEU A 30 2.48 8.38 2.46
C LEU A 30 1.66 7.13 2.78
N ASN A 31 0.85 7.15 3.82
CA ASN A 31 -0.07 6.05 4.14
C ASN A 31 -1.14 5.82 3.06
N ARG A 32 -1.57 6.87 2.38
CA ARG A 32 -2.58 6.81 1.30
C ARG A 32 -2.00 6.36 -0.02
N ILE A 33 -0.80 6.85 -0.37
CA ILE A 33 -0.15 6.55 -1.65
C ILE A 33 0.86 5.40 -1.57
N GLY A 34 1.17 4.89 -0.38
CA GLY A 34 2.24 3.93 -0.09
C GLY A 34 2.06 2.54 -0.71
N THR A 35 1.05 2.34 -1.55
CA THR A 35 0.90 1.09 -2.30
C THR A 35 1.41 1.27 -3.73
N LYS A 36 2.10 0.26 -4.25
CA LYS A 36 2.52 0.23 -5.66
C LYS A 36 1.36 0.47 -6.63
N TRP A 37 0.16 0.03 -6.26
CA TRP A 37 -1.03 0.15 -7.10
C TRP A 37 -1.49 1.58 -7.28
N THR A 38 -1.38 2.41 -6.25
CA THR A 38 -1.68 3.85 -6.33
C THR A 38 -0.79 4.53 -7.35
N SER A 39 0.54 4.33 -7.26
CA SER A 39 1.49 4.91 -8.21
C SER A 39 1.24 4.44 -9.65
N MET A 40 0.92 3.15 -9.85
CA MET A 40 0.62 2.61 -11.16
C MET A 40 -0.68 3.17 -11.76
N VAL A 41 -1.75 3.30 -10.96
CA VAL A 41 -3.02 3.87 -11.41
C VAL A 41 -2.86 5.34 -11.79
N VAL A 42 -2.16 6.12 -10.95
CA VAL A 42 -1.90 7.53 -11.22
C VAL A 42 -1.08 7.69 -12.51
N LYS A 43 0.00 6.89 -12.68
CA LYS A 43 0.82 6.90 -13.90
C LYS A 43 -0.02 6.64 -15.15
N VAL A 44 -0.79 5.56 -15.17
CA VAL A 44 -1.59 5.16 -16.36
C VAL A 44 -2.64 6.22 -16.71
N LEU A 45 -3.30 6.82 -15.69
CA LEU A 45 -4.26 7.90 -15.93
C LEU A 45 -3.58 9.20 -16.38
N ALA A 46 -2.35 9.48 -15.93
CA ALA A 46 -1.60 10.65 -16.35
C ALA A 46 -1.14 10.55 -17.81
N GLU A 47 -0.77 9.36 -18.27
CA GLU A 47 -0.37 9.10 -19.66
C GLU A 47 -1.53 9.33 -20.66
N GLU A 48 -2.77 9.19 -20.19
CA GLU A 48 -3.96 9.36 -21.02
C GLU A 48 -4.58 10.75 -20.88
N ALA A 49 -4.12 11.55 -19.93
CA ALA A 49 -4.68 12.89 -19.72
C ALA A 49 -4.59 13.75 -21.00
N PRO A 50 -5.65 14.49 -21.37
CA PRO A 50 -6.85 14.76 -20.56
C PRO A 50 -7.97 13.72 -20.69
N ASP A 51 -7.78 12.65 -21.44
CA ASP A 51 -8.80 11.65 -21.71
C ASP A 51 -9.14 10.76 -20.52
N GLU A 52 -10.32 10.15 -20.56
CA GLU A 52 -10.80 9.24 -19.53
C GLU A 52 -10.53 7.78 -19.92
N LEU A 53 -10.22 6.92 -18.93
CA LEU A 53 -10.11 5.49 -19.12
C LEU A 53 -11.27 4.73 -18.47
N ARG A 54 -11.74 3.68 -19.15
CA ARG A 54 -12.69 2.73 -18.58
C ARG A 54 -12.01 1.80 -17.58
N PHE A 55 -12.78 1.31 -16.60
CA PHE A 55 -12.30 0.38 -15.61
C PHE A 55 -11.60 -0.85 -16.21
N ALA A 56 -12.19 -1.45 -17.24
CA ALA A 56 -11.64 -2.62 -17.90
C ALA A 56 -10.28 -2.32 -18.57
N GLU A 57 -10.14 -1.11 -19.11
CA GLU A 57 -8.91 -0.66 -19.75
C GLU A 57 -7.79 -0.41 -18.76
N LEU A 58 -8.09 0.27 -17.66
CA LEU A 58 -7.15 0.41 -16.52
C LEU A 58 -6.64 -0.93 -16.04
N ARG A 59 -7.55 -1.90 -15.85
CA ARG A 59 -7.18 -3.24 -15.42
C ARG A 59 -6.25 -3.95 -16.42
N ARG A 60 -6.47 -3.76 -17.71
CA ARG A 60 -5.63 -4.34 -18.77
C ARG A 60 -4.23 -3.74 -18.80
N ARG A 61 -4.12 -2.43 -18.55
CA ARG A 61 -2.85 -1.68 -18.58
C ARG A 61 -1.99 -1.86 -17.32
N ILE A 62 -2.55 -2.39 -16.22
CA ILE A 62 -1.82 -2.58 -14.95
C ILE A 62 -1.65 -4.08 -14.69
N PRO A 63 -0.52 -4.68 -15.10
CA PRO A 63 -0.28 -6.10 -14.93
C PRO A 63 -0.33 -6.55 -13.46
N GLY A 64 -1.00 -7.67 -13.21
CA GLY A 64 -1.07 -8.27 -11.88
C GLY A 64 -2.05 -7.63 -10.89
N ILE A 65 -2.76 -6.55 -11.28
CA ILE A 65 -3.79 -5.97 -10.41
C ILE A 65 -5.07 -6.81 -10.45
N SER A 66 -5.57 -7.20 -9.28
CA SER A 66 -6.89 -7.85 -9.19
C SER A 66 -8.01 -6.81 -9.33
N GLN A 67 -9.18 -7.27 -9.81
CA GLN A 67 -10.38 -6.42 -9.91
C GLN A 67 -10.75 -5.77 -8.55
N LYS A 68 -10.64 -6.54 -7.46
CA LYS A 68 -10.90 -6.04 -6.11
C LYS A 68 -9.91 -4.95 -5.73
N MET A 69 -8.62 -5.16 -5.98
CA MET A 69 -7.59 -4.17 -5.64
C MET A 69 -7.74 -2.88 -6.46
N LEU A 70 -7.97 -2.98 -7.77
CA LEU A 70 -8.22 -1.80 -8.61
C LEU A 70 -9.44 -1.01 -8.12
N SER A 71 -10.55 -1.71 -7.80
CA SER A 71 -11.76 -1.06 -7.28
C SER A 71 -11.51 -0.34 -5.96
N VAL A 72 -10.75 -0.93 -5.05
CA VAL A 72 -10.40 -0.32 -3.75
C VAL A 72 -9.51 0.90 -3.97
N THR A 73 -8.48 0.79 -4.82
CA THR A 73 -7.54 1.88 -5.13
C THR A 73 -8.26 3.06 -5.77
N LEU A 74 -9.07 2.83 -6.81
CA LEU A 74 -9.84 3.89 -7.48
C LEU A 74 -10.85 4.57 -6.55
N ARG A 75 -11.50 3.81 -5.68
CA ARG A 75 -12.43 4.37 -4.67
C ARG A 75 -11.70 5.26 -3.67
N SER A 76 -10.51 4.85 -3.22
CA SER A 76 -9.70 5.66 -2.32
C SER A 76 -9.24 6.95 -3.00
N LEU A 77 -8.70 6.87 -4.21
CA LEU A 77 -8.25 8.03 -4.98
C LEU A 77 -9.40 8.99 -5.31
N ALA A 78 -10.59 8.48 -5.62
CA ALA A 78 -11.77 9.31 -5.85
C ALA A 78 -12.25 10.01 -4.57
N ARG A 79 -12.23 9.32 -3.42
CA ARG A 79 -12.56 9.91 -2.11
C ARG A 79 -11.57 11.01 -1.72
N ASP A 80 -10.30 10.83 -2.06
CA ASP A 80 -9.24 11.81 -1.79
C ASP A 80 -9.22 12.95 -2.83
N GLY A 81 -10.13 12.94 -3.81
CA GLY A 81 -10.25 13.98 -4.85
C GLY A 81 -9.13 13.96 -5.89
N LEU A 82 -8.33 12.90 -5.94
CA LEU A 82 -7.23 12.74 -6.89
C LEU A 82 -7.70 12.21 -8.26
N VAL A 83 -8.81 11.47 -8.27
CA VAL A 83 -9.42 10.87 -9.45
C VAL A 83 -10.88 11.28 -9.53
N ALA A 84 -11.32 11.74 -10.70
CA ALA A 84 -12.73 11.92 -11.04
C ALA A 84 -13.29 10.58 -11.56
N ARG A 85 -14.53 10.29 -11.17
CA ARG A 85 -15.29 9.12 -11.61
C ARG A 85 -16.56 9.57 -12.29
N ARG A 86 -16.77 9.17 -13.54
CA ARG A 86 -17.98 9.42 -14.32
C ARG A 86 -18.69 8.10 -14.64
N VAL A 87 -19.98 8.05 -14.40
CA VAL A 87 -20.81 6.91 -14.78
C VAL A 87 -21.58 7.28 -16.04
N GLU A 88 -21.43 6.46 -17.05
CA GLU A 88 -22.21 6.56 -18.27
C GLU A 88 -23.38 5.56 -18.20
N HIS A 89 -24.60 6.05 -18.34
CA HIS A 89 -25.81 5.25 -18.27
C HIS A 89 -26.11 4.56 -19.61
N THR A 90 -25.17 3.70 -20.03
CA THR A 90 -25.33 2.80 -21.18
C THR A 90 -25.78 1.42 -20.70
N VAL A 91 -26.16 0.53 -21.62
CA VAL A 91 -26.47 -0.87 -21.29
C VAL A 91 -25.45 -1.77 -22.00
N PRO A 92 -24.52 -2.37 -21.27
CA PRO A 92 -24.26 -2.29 -19.81
C PRO A 92 -23.63 -0.95 -19.39
N PRO A 93 -23.80 -0.54 -18.10
CA PRO A 93 -23.24 0.74 -17.62
C PRO A 93 -21.72 0.77 -17.71
N SER A 94 -21.18 1.91 -18.16
CA SER A 94 -19.72 2.15 -18.22
C SER A 94 -19.28 3.12 -17.15
N VAL A 95 -18.10 2.87 -16.55
CA VAL A 95 -17.50 3.78 -15.58
C VAL A 95 -16.14 4.24 -16.09
N HIS A 96 -15.97 5.54 -16.11
CA HIS A 96 -14.79 6.23 -16.61
C HIS A 96 -14.06 6.92 -15.46
N TYR A 97 -12.75 6.99 -15.58
CA TYR A 97 -11.85 7.57 -14.58
C TYR A 97 -10.83 8.46 -15.28
N GLN A 98 -10.54 9.60 -14.66
CA GLN A 98 -9.48 10.52 -15.07
C GLN A 98 -8.83 11.17 -13.84
N LEU A 99 -7.60 11.68 -13.98
CA LEU A 99 -6.98 12.48 -12.93
C LEU A 99 -7.66 13.86 -12.86
N THR A 100 -7.82 14.34 -11.62
CA THR A 100 -8.13 15.74 -11.37
C THR A 100 -6.86 16.61 -11.47
N GLY A 101 -6.99 17.93 -11.44
CA GLY A 101 -5.83 18.81 -11.33
C GLY A 101 -4.95 18.49 -10.11
N LEU A 102 -5.57 18.09 -8.96
CA LEU A 102 -4.85 17.63 -7.78
C LEU A 102 -4.13 16.31 -8.04
N GLY A 103 -4.78 15.37 -8.74
CA GLY A 103 -4.15 14.10 -9.14
C GLY A 103 -2.96 14.29 -10.06
N LEU A 104 -3.07 15.19 -11.03
CA LEU A 104 -1.96 15.55 -11.92
C LEU A 104 -0.78 16.19 -11.16
N SER A 105 -1.06 17.03 -10.15
CA SER A 105 0.00 17.60 -9.31
C SER A 105 0.72 16.55 -8.46
N LEU A 106 0.05 15.47 -8.07
CA LEU A 106 0.66 14.33 -7.35
C LEU A 106 1.54 13.48 -8.28
N GLU A 107 1.23 13.42 -9.56
CA GLU A 107 2.04 12.67 -10.54
C GLU A 107 3.49 13.20 -10.60
N VAL A 108 3.71 14.49 -10.42
CA VAL A 108 5.06 15.10 -10.47
C VAL A 108 6.03 14.43 -9.48
N PRO A 109 5.75 14.40 -8.15
CA PRO A 109 6.64 13.72 -7.20
C PRO A 109 6.69 12.20 -7.38
N LEU A 110 5.61 11.55 -7.83
CA LEU A 110 5.60 10.12 -8.11
C LEU A 110 6.46 9.77 -9.33
N SER A 111 6.46 10.60 -10.35
CA SER A 111 7.33 10.46 -11.52
C SER A 111 8.79 10.59 -11.13
N ALA A 112 9.13 11.60 -10.34
CA ALA A 112 10.48 11.78 -9.83
C ALA A 112 10.96 10.57 -9.00
N LEU A 113 10.09 9.99 -8.18
CA LEU A 113 10.40 8.77 -7.41
C LEU A 113 10.65 7.57 -8.35
N ARG A 114 9.87 7.41 -9.42
CA ARG A 114 10.09 6.33 -10.39
C ARG A 114 11.44 6.47 -11.09
N VAL A 115 11.77 7.65 -11.57
CA VAL A 115 13.09 7.93 -12.20
C VAL A 115 14.23 7.62 -11.24
N TRP A 116 14.09 8.02 -9.98
CA TRP A 116 15.10 7.72 -8.96
C TRP A 116 15.25 6.21 -8.76
N ALA A 117 14.15 5.48 -8.67
CA ALA A 117 14.17 4.03 -8.51
C ALA A 117 14.84 3.33 -9.72
N GLU A 118 14.49 3.71 -10.94
CA GLU A 118 15.08 3.16 -12.17
C GLU A 118 16.60 3.33 -12.20
N THR A 119 17.10 4.43 -11.63
CA THR A 119 18.53 4.74 -11.60
C THR A 119 19.28 3.98 -10.50
N HIS A 120 18.64 3.74 -9.34
CA HIS A 120 19.35 3.28 -8.14
C HIS A 120 19.01 1.82 -7.73
N MET A 121 18.00 1.18 -8.33
CA MET A 121 17.60 -0.17 -7.91
C MET A 121 18.71 -1.20 -8.10
N GLN A 122 19.56 -1.06 -9.11
CA GLN A 122 20.69 -1.97 -9.31
C GLN A 122 21.71 -1.91 -8.16
N GLU A 123 21.95 -0.71 -7.63
CA GLU A 123 22.84 -0.51 -6.49
C GLU A 123 22.23 -1.09 -5.21
N ILE A 124 20.94 -0.88 -5.00
CA ILE A 124 20.20 -1.44 -3.86
C ILE A 124 20.23 -2.96 -3.90
N ASP A 125 19.97 -3.57 -5.05
CA ASP A 125 19.98 -5.02 -5.23
C ASP A 125 21.39 -5.60 -5.05
N GLY A 126 22.43 -4.85 -5.46
CA GLY A 126 23.82 -5.18 -5.21
C GLY A 126 24.16 -5.22 -3.73
N ASN A 127 23.75 -4.20 -2.98
CA ASN A 127 23.96 -4.11 -1.54
C ASN A 127 23.22 -5.21 -0.78
N ASN A 128 22.00 -5.56 -1.18
CA ASN A 128 21.24 -6.64 -0.57
C ASN A 128 21.93 -8.00 -0.73
N ARG A 129 22.45 -8.30 -1.93
CA ARG A 129 23.21 -9.53 -2.17
C ARG A 129 24.46 -9.64 -1.30
N LEU A 130 25.22 -8.55 -1.19
CA LEU A 130 26.41 -8.50 -0.33
C LEU A 130 26.05 -8.70 1.16
N ALA A 131 24.94 -8.15 1.59
CA ALA A 131 24.44 -8.32 2.97
C ALA A 131 24.02 -9.77 3.25
N GLU A 132 23.35 -10.43 2.29
CA GLU A 132 22.96 -11.85 2.39
C GLU A 132 24.20 -12.77 2.44
N GLU A 133 25.21 -12.52 1.61
CA GLU A 133 26.46 -13.27 1.60
C GLU A 133 27.29 -13.08 2.85
N SER A 134 27.17 -11.92 3.51
CA SER A 134 27.90 -11.56 4.73
C SER A 134 27.17 -11.96 6.00
N ALA A 135 25.91 -12.39 5.94
CA ALA A 135 25.14 -12.82 7.08
C ALA A 135 25.71 -14.17 7.60
N PRO A 136 26.18 -14.25 8.87
CA PRO A 136 26.60 -15.53 9.43
C PRO A 136 25.40 -16.48 9.42
N ALA A 137 25.61 -17.71 8.93
CA ALA A 137 24.61 -18.77 8.96
C ALA A 137 24.06 -18.87 10.38
N CYS A 138 22.76 -18.62 10.54
CA CYS A 138 22.11 -18.73 11.83
C CYS A 138 22.27 -20.19 12.30
N PRO A 139 22.91 -20.50 13.45
CA PRO A 139 23.04 -21.88 13.90
C PRO A 139 21.65 -22.46 14.10
N ASP A 140 21.41 -23.54 13.38
CA ASP A 140 20.19 -24.32 13.40
C ASP A 140 19.81 -24.64 14.87
N ARG A 141 18.65 -24.15 15.30
CA ARG A 141 18.07 -24.48 16.60
C ARG A 141 17.41 -25.87 16.55
N THR A 142 18.14 -26.86 16.07
CA THR A 142 17.79 -28.28 16.21
C THR A 142 18.60 -28.86 17.33
N GLY A 143 18.20 -28.62 18.58
CA GLY A 143 18.78 -29.18 19.78
C GLY A 143 17.74 -29.29 20.90
N GLY A 144 16.54 -29.78 20.54
CA GLY A 144 15.53 -30.20 21.52
C GLY A 144 15.72 -31.67 21.81
N GLN A 145 16.54 -32.00 22.83
CA GLN A 145 16.67 -33.34 23.41
C GLN A 145 15.30 -33.83 23.88
N SER A 146 14.79 -34.88 23.22
CA SER A 146 13.71 -35.72 23.74
C SER A 146 14.23 -36.47 24.96
N VAL A 147 13.89 -36.02 26.14
CA VAL A 147 14.01 -36.83 27.34
C VAL A 147 12.85 -37.81 27.38
N VAL A 148 13.11 -39.03 26.95
CA VAL A 148 12.20 -40.15 27.16
C VAL A 148 12.33 -40.54 28.61
N THR A 149 11.33 -40.20 29.43
CA THR A 149 11.20 -40.77 30.79
C THR A 149 10.25 -41.96 30.66
N THR A 150 10.84 -43.13 30.60
CA THR A 150 10.16 -44.41 30.81
C THR A 150 9.83 -44.51 32.31
N THR A 151 8.54 -44.45 32.62
CA THR A 151 8.08 -44.94 33.96
C THR A 151 7.07 -46.02 33.72
N THR A 152 7.55 -47.23 33.98
CA THR A 152 6.77 -48.44 34.18
C THR A 152 5.96 -48.30 35.46
N GLY A 153 4.65 -48.52 35.36
CA GLY A 153 3.76 -48.54 36.51
C GLY A 153 2.47 -49.26 36.13
N GLN A 154 2.50 -50.55 36.26
CA GLN A 154 1.40 -51.49 36.24
C GLN A 154 0.58 -51.31 37.51
N VAL A 155 -0.77 -51.36 37.39
CA VAL A 155 -1.69 -52.13 38.29
C VAL A 155 -3.14 -51.98 37.82
N ASP A 156 -3.76 -53.13 37.55
CA ASP A 156 -5.07 -53.72 37.89
C ASP A 156 -6.35 -52.82 37.96
N GLY A 157 -7.28 -53.16 37.15
CA GLY A 157 -8.48 -53.92 37.46
C GLY A 157 -9.66 -53.18 38.12
N HIS A 158 -10.78 -53.28 37.51
CA HIS A 158 -12.21 -53.48 37.89
C HIS A 158 -13.16 -52.57 37.11
N HIS A 159 -13.91 -53.14 36.22
CA HIS A 159 -15.24 -53.73 36.29
C HIS A 159 -16.34 -52.80 36.88
N LEU A 160 -17.38 -52.65 36.11
CA LEU A 160 -18.84 -52.47 36.28
C LEU A 160 -19.35 -51.29 35.42
N GLN A 161 -20.07 -51.60 34.32
CA GLN A 161 -21.51 -51.79 34.15
C GLN A 161 -22.41 -50.69 34.71
N ASN A 162 -23.23 -50.27 33.83
CA ASN A 162 -24.64 -49.78 33.88
C ASN A 162 -24.85 -48.29 33.56
N GLU A 163 -25.66 -48.12 32.75
CA GLU A 163 -26.96 -47.72 32.20
C GLU A 163 -26.81 -46.55 31.21
#